data_c7ae0706e1659dcce34b2b64516468d1
#
_entry.id   c7ae0706e1659dcce34b2b64516468d1
#
_cell.length_a   1.000
_cell.length_b   1.000
_cell.length_c   1.000
_cell.angle_alpha   90.00
_cell.angle_beta   90.00
_cell.angle_gamma   90.00
#
_symmetry.space_group_name_H-M   'P 1'
#
loop_
_entity.id
_entity.type
_entity.pdbx_description
1 polymer ?
#
loop_
_entity_poly.entity_id
_entity_poly.type
_entity_poly.pdbx_seq_one_letter_code
_entity_poly.pdbx_strand_id
1 'polypeptide(L)'
;PEFESFCSMEYGVRAAFIILRRYIRRYHKDTIATIVSTWAPATENQTQKYIDTVSNQMGIDPLLPIKYEDKETMCKLVAAMAKVECGQPIPEIVIMKGYDMA
;
A
#
# COMPACT_ATOMS: atom_id res chain seq x y z
N PRO A 1 8.82 -1.54 6.45
CA PRO A 1 8.06 -0.81 7.45
C PRO A 1 7.51 -1.71 8.53
N GLU A 2 7.27 -1.13 9.66
CA GLU A 2 6.83 -1.89 10.80
C GLU A 2 5.34 -2.16 10.77
N PHE A 3 5.01 -3.41 11.02
CA PHE A 3 3.65 -3.89 11.06
C PHE A 3 2.77 -3.10 12.03
N GLU A 4 3.29 -2.86 13.24
CA GLU A 4 2.56 -2.15 14.28
C GLU A 4 2.24 -0.71 13.90
N SER A 5 3.20 -0.03 13.28
CA SER A 5 3.00 1.33 12.81
C SER A 5 1.92 1.40 11.77
N PHE A 6 1.90 0.44 10.83
CA PHE A 6 0.88 0.41 9.79
C PHE A 6 -0.52 0.27 10.40
N CYS A 7 -0.68 -0.59 11.39
CA CYS A 7 -1.98 -0.89 11.96
C CYS A 7 -2.40 0.09 13.06
N SER A 8 -1.59 1.10 13.37
CA SER A 8 -1.90 2.07 14.41
C SER A 8 -2.73 3.26 13.92
N MET A 9 -3.69 2.98 13.03
CA MET A 9 -4.68 3.93 12.55
C MET A 9 -4.05 5.13 11.83
N GLU A 10 -4.44 6.37 12.20
CA GLU A 10 -4.08 7.57 11.42
C GLU A 10 -2.58 7.76 11.22
N TYR A 11 -1.79 7.57 12.27
CA TYR A 11 -0.35 7.78 12.15
C TYR A 11 0.34 6.70 11.34
N GLY A 12 -0.09 5.46 11.51
CA GLY A 12 0.44 4.35 10.72
C GLY A 12 0.09 4.48 9.25
N VAL A 13 -1.13 4.88 8.94
CA VAL A 13 -1.60 5.09 7.57
C VAL A 13 -0.84 6.25 6.93
N ARG A 14 -0.68 7.37 7.64
CA ARG A 14 0.10 8.51 7.15
C ARG A 14 1.53 8.10 6.81
N ALA A 15 2.18 7.36 7.72
CA ALA A 15 3.54 6.87 7.50
C ALA A 15 3.62 5.98 6.26
N ALA A 16 2.63 5.13 6.04
CA ALA A 16 2.57 4.28 4.86
C ALA A 16 2.55 5.10 3.57
N PHE A 17 1.70 6.13 3.50
CA PHE A 17 1.65 7.00 2.32
C PHE A 17 2.97 7.71 2.07
N ILE A 18 3.64 8.20 3.12
CA ILE A 18 4.95 8.85 2.97
C ILE A 18 5.97 7.87 2.37
N ILE A 19 5.99 6.64 2.86
CA ILE A 19 6.90 5.61 2.36
C ILE A 19 6.59 5.27 0.90
N LEU A 20 5.32 5.04 0.57
CA LEU A 20 4.93 4.68 -0.79
C LEU A 20 5.20 5.81 -1.77
N ARG A 21 4.98 7.05 -1.36
CA ARG A 21 5.32 8.21 -2.19
C ARG A 21 6.81 8.21 -2.54
N ARG A 22 7.65 7.90 -1.56
CA ARG A 22 9.10 7.79 -1.79
C ARG A 22 9.43 6.67 -2.75
N TYR A 23 8.79 5.51 -2.62
CA TYR A 23 9.00 4.41 -3.56
C TYR A 23 8.69 4.85 -4.99
N ILE A 24 7.55 5.49 -5.18
CA ILE A 24 7.10 5.90 -6.51
C ILE A 24 7.98 7.00 -7.09
N ARG A 25 8.21 8.07 -6.32
CA ARG A 25 8.88 9.28 -6.82
C ARG A 25 10.39 9.16 -6.86
N ARG A 26 10.99 8.57 -5.83
CA ARG A 26 12.44 8.51 -5.72
C ARG A 26 13.05 7.28 -6.37
N TYR A 27 12.38 6.14 -6.21
CA TYR A 27 12.95 4.87 -6.65
C TYR A 27 12.26 4.27 -7.87
N HIS A 28 11.30 4.99 -8.43
CA HIS A 28 10.53 4.56 -9.61
C HIS A 28 9.86 3.19 -9.43
N LYS A 29 9.49 2.87 -8.21
CA LYS A 29 8.74 1.65 -7.90
C LYS A 29 7.28 2.03 -7.84
N ASP A 30 6.63 1.97 -8.99
CA ASP A 30 5.31 2.53 -9.19
C ASP A 30 4.27 1.51 -9.66
N THR A 31 4.53 0.22 -9.44
CA THR A 31 3.57 -0.84 -9.72
C THR A 31 3.25 -1.57 -8.42
N ILE A 32 2.08 -2.23 -8.36
CA ILE A 32 1.74 -3.05 -7.18
C ILE A 32 2.86 -4.06 -6.93
N ALA A 33 3.34 -4.73 -8.00
CA ALA A 33 4.39 -5.73 -7.87
C ALA A 33 5.68 -5.17 -7.25
N THR A 34 6.17 -4.04 -7.74
CA THR A 34 7.41 -3.45 -7.21
C THR A 34 7.22 -2.84 -5.82
N ILE A 35 6.08 -2.23 -5.58
CA ILE A 35 5.76 -1.65 -4.27
C ILE A 35 5.70 -2.74 -3.21
N VAL A 36 4.93 -3.79 -3.44
CA VAL A 36 4.77 -4.88 -2.46
C VAL A 36 6.09 -5.62 -2.24
N SER A 37 6.84 -5.87 -3.31
CA SER A 37 8.14 -6.55 -3.20
C SER A 37 9.14 -5.77 -2.36
N THR A 38 9.06 -4.44 -2.40
CA THR A 38 9.94 -3.58 -1.60
C THR A 38 9.43 -3.45 -0.17
N TRP A 39 8.11 -3.32 -0.03
CA TRP A 39 7.46 -3.12 1.26
C TRP A 39 7.62 -4.30 2.21
N ALA A 40 7.36 -5.49 1.74
CA ALA A 40 7.33 -6.69 2.57
C ALA A 40 8.13 -7.84 1.93
N PRO A 41 9.46 -7.69 1.79
CA PRO A 41 10.26 -8.76 1.23
C PRO A 41 10.31 -9.93 2.20
N ALA A 42 9.80 -11.06 1.78
CA ALA A 42 9.79 -12.29 2.54
C ALA A 42 10.23 -13.41 1.61
N THR A 43 9.58 -14.55 1.66
CA THR A 43 9.81 -15.59 0.66
C THR A 43 9.14 -15.16 -0.65
N GLU A 44 9.64 -15.65 -1.77
CA GLU A 44 9.08 -15.37 -3.07
C GLU A 44 7.59 -15.74 -3.15
N ASN A 45 7.21 -16.88 -2.56
CA ASN A 45 5.81 -17.32 -2.55
C ASN A 45 4.91 -16.39 -1.74
N GLN A 46 5.37 -15.94 -0.59
CA GLN A 46 4.61 -15.02 0.25
C GLN A 46 4.42 -13.66 -0.41
N THR A 47 5.48 -13.16 -1.05
CA THR A 47 5.44 -11.91 -1.79
C THR A 47 4.45 -11.99 -2.95
N GLN A 48 4.50 -13.07 -3.72
CA GLN A 48 3.58 -13.25 -4.85
C GLN A 48 2.13 -13.33 -4.38
N LYS A 49 1.87 -14.01 -3.29
CA LYS A 49 0.53 -14.11 -2.71
C LYS A 49 0.02 -12.73 -2.27
N TYR A 50 0.88 -11.92 -1.68
CA TYR A 50 0.54 -10.56 -1.27
C TYR A 50 0.18 -9.71 -2.49
N ILE A 51 1.02 -9.76 -3.54
CA ILE A 51 0.78 -9.04 -4.79
C ILE A 51 -0.58 -9.45 -5.38
N ASP A 52 -0.85 -10.74 -5.48
CA ASP A 52 -2.09 -11.26 -6.04
C ASP A 52 -3.31 -10.79 -5.23
N THR A 53 -3.21 -10.84 -3.91
CA THR A 53 -4.30 -10.42 -3.02
C THR A 53 -4.62 -8.93 -3.22
N VAL A 54 -3.60 -8.08 -3.23
CA VAL A 54 -3.77 -6.64 -3.41
C VAL A 54 -4.32 -6.34 -4.80
N SER A 55 -3.73 -6.94 -5.83
CA SER A 55 -4.14 -6.75 -7.21
C SER A 55 -5.61 -7.15 -7.41
N ASN A 56 -6.00 -8.30 -6.89
CA ASN A 56 -7.37 -8.79 -7.00
C ASN A 56 -8.35 -7.86 -6.26
N GLN A 57 -7.98 -7.42 -5.07
CA GLN A 57 -8.83 -6.53 -4.29
C GLN A 57 -9.04 -5.17 -4.95
N MET A 58 -7.99 -4.64 -5.58
CA MET A 58 -8.06 -3.37 -6.29
C MET A 58 -8.67 -3.48 -7.70
N GLY A 59 -8.65 -4.66 -8.28
CA GLY A 59 -9.07 -4.87 -9.66
C GLY A 59 -8.10 -4.24 -10.67
N ILE A 60 -6.81 -4.19 -10.34
CA ILE A 60 -5.78 -3.56 -11.16
C ILE A 60 -4.68 -4.57 -11.42
N ASP A 61 -4.20 -4.62 -12.67
CA ASP A 61 -3.05 -5.45 -13.06
C ASP A 61 -1.82 -5.01 -12.24
N PRO A 62 -1.12 -5.94 -11.59
CA PRO A 62 0.00 -5.59 -10.72
C PRO A 62 1.21 -5.00 -11.44
N LEU A 63 1.23 -5.03 -12.76
CA LEU A 63 2.34 -4.48 -13.55
C LEU A 63 2.02 -3.11 -14.15
N LEU A 64 0.81 -2.57 -13.93
CA LEU A 64 0.46 -1.25 -14.45
C LEU A 64 1.03 -0.16 -13.54
N PRO A 65 1.59 0.93 -14.14
CA PRO A 65 2.07 2.06 -13.35
C PRO A 65 0.94 2.77 -12.60
N ILE A 66 1.26 3.20 -11.37
CA ILE A 66 0.36 3.94 -10.51
C ILE A 66 0.99 5.30 -10.23
N LYS A 67 0.16 6.35 -10.24
CA LYS A 67 0.62 7.70 -9.90
C LYS A 67 0.23 8.03 -8.47
N TYR A 68 1.18 8.57 -7.70
CA TYR A 68 0.90 8.95 -6.32
C TYR A 68 -0.22 10.00 -6.24
N GLU A 69 -0.30 10.89 -7.22
CA GLU A 69 -1.31 11.94 -7.29
C GLU A 69 -2.73 11.42 -7.50
N ASP A 70 -2.87 10.19 -7.94
CA ASP A 70 -4.16 9.54 -8.06
C ASP A 70 -4.60 9.05 -6.67
N LYS A 71 -5.24 9.94 -5.93
CA LYS A 71 -5.66 9.70 -4.55
C LYS A 71 -6.55 8.47 -4.42
N GLU A 72 -7.50 8.30 -5.34
CA GLU A 72 -8.42 7.16 -5.29
C GLU A 72 -7.65 5.83 -5.37
N THR A 73 -6.74 5.72 -6.34
CA THR A 73 -5.94 4.51 -6.50
C THR A 73 -5.01 4.29 -5.31
N MET A 74 -4.35 5.35 -4.84
CA MET A 74 -3.45 5.24 -3.69
C MET A 74 -4.18 4.82 -2.42
N CYS A 75 -5.38 5.36 -2.21
CA CYS A 75 -6.18 4.97 -1.04
C CYS A 75 -6.64 3.51 -1.14
N LYS A 76 -7.00 3.04 -2.34
CA LYS A 76 -7.33 1.63 -2.54
C LYS A 76 -6.13 0.73 -2.29
N LEU A 77 -4.95 1.14 -2.72
CA LEU A 77 -3.71 0.39 -2.51
C LEU A 77 -3.42 0.26 -1.01
N VAL A 78 -3.41 1.37 -0.28
CA VAL A 78 -3.12 1.34 1.15
C VAL A 78 -4.19 0.57 1.91
N ALA A 79 -5.47 0.70 1.53
CA ALA A 79 -6.54 -0.07 2.15
C ALA A 79 -6.34 -1.58 1.95
N ALA A 80 -5.96 -2.01 0.76
CA ALA A 80 -5.71 -3.42 0.46
C ALA A 80 -4.49 -3.93 1.24
N MET A 81 -3.41 -3.16 1.29
CA MET A 81 -2.21 -3.52 2.04
C MET A 81 -2.52 -3.61 3.54
N ALA A 82 -3.28 -2.65 4.06
CA ALA A 82 -3.67 -2.64 5.47
C ALA A 82 -4.47 -3.88 5.85
N LYS A 83 -5.37 -4.31 4.97
CA LYS A 83 -6.16 -5.51 5.23
C LYS A 83 -5.28 -6.76 5.30
N VAL A 84 -4.27 -6.86 4.44
CA VAL A 84 -3.30 -7.96 4.50
C VAL A 84 -2.52 -7.92 5.80
N GLU A 85 -2.00 -6.74 6.17
CA GLU A 85 -1.10 -6.60 7.33
C GLU A 85 -1.84 -6.71 8.65
N CYS A 86 -3.02 -6.12 8.74
CA CYS A 86 -3.76 -5.98 10.00
C CYS A 86 -4.83 -7.06 10.19
N GLY A 87 -5.10 -7.84 9.17
CA GLY A 87 -6.12 -8.89 9.23
C GLY A 87 -7.56 -8.38 9.19
N GLN A 88 -7.75 -7.08 9.13
CA GLN A 88 -9.07 -6.46 9.04
C GLN A 88 -8.95 -5.09 8.38
N PRO A 89 -10.05 -4.59 7.78
CA PRO A 89 -9.99 -3.32 7.07
C PRO A 89 -9.86 -2.13 8.03
N ILE A 90 -9.16 -1.10 7.56
CA ILE A 90 -9.13 0.21 8.22
C ILE A 90 -10.23 1.06 7.59
N PRO A 91 -10.99 1.83 8.37
CA PRO A 91 -12.06 2.67 7.82
C PRO A 91 -11.56 3.58 6.70
N GLU A 92 -12.36 3.71 5.66
CA GLU A 92 -12.01 4.50 4.48
C GLU A 92 -11.66 5.94 4.85
N ILE A 93 -12.40 6.54 5.77
CA ILE A 93 -12.15 7.93 6.20
C ILE A 93 -10.75 8.07 6.81
N VAL A 94 -10.26 7.08 7.53
CA VAL A 94 -8.93 7.07 8.12
C VAL A 94 -7.87 6.97 7.02
N ILE A 95 -8.10 6.14 6.02
CA ILE A 95 -7.18 6.01 4.88
C ILE A 95 -7.07 7.34 4.13
N MET A 96 -8.20 7.94 3.78
CA MET A 96 -8.24 9.22 3.04
C MET A 96 -7.56 10.34 3.81
N LYS A 97 -7.80 10.39 5.11
CA LYS A 97 -7.18 11.38 5.99
C LYS A 97 -5.67 11.20 6.07
N GLY A 98 -5.21 9.94 6.11
CA GLY A 98 -3.79 9.63 6.08
C GLY A 98 -3.11 10.13 4.80
N TYR A 99 -3.76 9.97 3.66
CA TYR A 99 -3.26 10.50 2.39
C TYR A 99 -3.15 12.04 2.45
N ASP A 100 -4.18 12.70 2.92
CA ASP A 100 -4.21 14.16 2.98
C ASP A 100 -3.16 14.72 3.95
N MET A 101 -2.87 13.99 5.01
CA MET A 101 -1.88 14.40 6.02
C MET A 101 -0.44 14.11 5.59
N ALA A 102 -0.25 13.23 4.63
CA ALA A 102 1.08 12.89 4.16
C ALA A 102 1.66 14.02 3.31
#